data_15d2bd3d5ef3f0374be4ee90ee3a96e7
#
_entry.id   15d2bd3d5ef3f0374be4ee90ee3a96e7
#
_cell.length_a   1.000
_cell.length_b   1.000
_cell.length_c   1.000
_cell.angle_alpha   90.00
_cell.angle_beta   90.00
_cell.angle_gamma   90.00
#
_symmetry.space_group_name_H-M   'P 1'
#
loop_
_entity.id
_entity.type
_entity.pdbx_description
1 polymer ?
#
loop_
_entity_poly.entity_id
_entity_poly.type
_entity_poly.pdbx_seq_one_letter_code
_entity_poly.pdbx_strand_id
1 'polypeptide(L)'
;HNLDWSRASYLGAPIRLDHDVNRWDRFCIKGAEQERLKLVPKVRELLIAKVPKNIQIGIFHGDFQWSNLFFSKEGELLAVIDWELVGIGSVLNDIGWFATFNDPMAWDDANHSEYTMPNAEELISIYSEMSGTDASDINWYRALSAYKFAIITSFNLMLHRRGKRQDPAWEITKDSIEPLLERARSLLTV
;
A
#
# COMPACT_ATOMS: atom_id res chain seq x y z
N HIS A 1 16.13 2.84 2.29
CA HIS A 1 15.65 4.22 2.24
C HIS A 1 16.79 5.26 2.35
N ASN A 2 17.88 4.96 3.05
CA ASN A 2 19.01 5.89 3.26
C ASN A 2 20.09 5.86 2.14
N LEU A 3 19.84 5.15 1.06
CA LEU A 3 20.74 5.15 -0.10
C LEU A 3 20.65 6.47 -0.86
N ASP A 4 21.78 6.89 -1.43
CA ASP A 4 21.81 8.02 -2.35
C ASP A 4 21.08 7.67 -3.64
N TRP A 5 19.80 8.01 -3.70
CA TRP A 5 18.91 7.73 -4.82
C TRP A 5 19.34 8.42 -6.14
N SER A 6 20.16 9.49 -6.07
CA SER A 6 20.67 10.15 -7.28
C SER A 6 21.50 9.20 -8.15
N ARG A 7 22.11 8.18 -7.55
CA ARG A 7 22.85 7.12 -8.24
C ARG A 7 21.95 6.10 -8.93
N ALA A 8 20.66 6.12 -8.66
CA ALA A 8 19.64 5.23 -9.24
C ALA A 8 18.77 5.96 -10.29
N SER A 9 19.33 6.92 -11.02
CA SER A 9 18.61 7.73 -12.01
C SER A 9 17.89 6.92 -13.11
N TYR A 10 18.33 5.68 -13.35
CA TYR A 10 17.66 4.73 -14.24
C TYR A 10 16.26 4.33 -13.79
N LEU A 11 15.90 4.53 -12.51
CA LEU A 11 14.54 4.33 -11.98
C LEU A 11 13.60 5.52 -12.31
N GLY A 12 14.10 6.57 -12.96
CA GLY A 12 13.34 7.75 -13.32
C GLY A 12 13.38 8.87 -12.27
N ALA A 13 12.51 9.85 -12.44
CA ALA A 13 12.37 10.97 -11.51
C ALA A 13 11.54 10.57 -10.28
N PRO A 14 11.71 11.26 -9.13
CA PRO A 14 10.89 11.04 -7.95
C PRO A 14 9.40 11.15 -8.24
N ILE A 15 8.64 10.13 -7.81
CA ILE A 15 7.19 10.08 -7.99
C ILE A 15 6.55 11.09 -7.04
N ARG A 16 5.80 12.02 -7.60
CA ARG A 16 5.00 12.98 -6.81
C ARG A 16 3.77 12.26 -6.24
N LEU A 17 3.43 12.57 -4.99
CA LEU A 17 2.32 11.90 -4.29
C LEU A 17 0.96 12.15 -4.95
N ASP A 18 0.70 13.36 -5.45
CA ASP A 18 -0.53 13.67 -6.19
C ASP A 18 -0.64 12.89 -7.50
N HIS A 19 0.47 12.66 -8.19
CA HIS A 19 0.50 11.80 -9.37
C HIS A 19 0.29 10.33 -9.00
N ASP A 20 0.86 9.86 -7.87
CA ASP A 20 0.64 8.48 -7.39
C ASP A 20 -0.83 8.23 -7.06
N VAL A 21 -1.55 9.20 -6.48
CA VAL A 21 -3.00 9.10 -6.27
C VAL A 21 -3.75 8.99 -7.60
N ASN A 22 -3.47 9.91 -8.54
CA ASN A 22 -4.26 10.04 -9.78
C ASN A 22 -4.04 8.91 -10.79
N ARG A 23 -2.87 8.28 -10.82
CA ARG A 23 -2.57 7.21 -11.79
C ARG A 23 -3.51 6.00 -11.70
N TRP A 24 -4.19 5.81 -10.56
CA TRP A 24 -5.08 4.68 -10.31
C TRP A 24 -6.47 4.82 -10.93
N ASP A 25 -6.87 6.02 -11.36
CA ASP A 25 -8.18 6.28 -11.98
C ASP A 25 -8.44 5.35 -13.18
N ARG A 26 -7.44 5.13 -14.02
CA ARG A 26 -7.56 4.26 -15.22
C ARG A 26 -7.83 2.80 -14.89
N PHE A 27 -7.39 2.32 -13.71
CA PHE A 27 -7.61 0.96 -13.24
C PHE A 27 -8.98 0.85 -12.56
N CYS A 28 -9.34 1.85 -11.75
CA CYS A 28 -10.63 1.96 -11.10
C CYS A 28 -11.79 1.84 -12.09
N ILE A 29 -11.76 2.62 -13.17
CA ILE A 29 -12.82 2.61 -14.21
C ILE A 29 -13.00 1.24 -14.86
N LYS A 30 -11.94 0.44 -14.96
CA LYS A 30 -11.93 -0.88 -15.61
C LYS A 30 -12.19 -2.03 -14.65
N GLY A 31 -12.17 -1.80 -13.36
CA GLY A 31 -12.32 -2.81 -12.33
C GLY A 31 -13.67 -3.51 -12.35
N ALA A 32 -13.74 -4.69 -11.73
CA ALA A 32 -15.00 -5.36 -11.39
C ALA A 32 -15.62 -4.76 -10.11
N GLU A 33 -16.84 -5.16 -9.77
CA GLU A 33 -17.51 -4.76 -8.51
C GLU A 33 -17.56 -3.24 -8.31
N GLN A 34 -17.98 -2.48 -9.35
CA GLN A 34 -18.04 -1.02 -9.33
C GLN A 34 -18.85 -0.44 -8.16
N GLU A 35 -19.86 -1.20 -7.68
CA GLU A 35 -20.66 -0.81 -6.52
C GLU A 35 -19.84 -0.74 -5.23
N ARG A 36 -18.81 -1.58 -5.08
CA ARG A 36 -17.89 -1.57 -3.94
C ARG A 36 -16.87 -0.43 -3.99
N LEU A 37 -16.70 0.21 -5.15
CA LEU A 37 -15.77 1.33 -5.37
C LEU A 37 -16.41 2.71 -5.14
N LYS A 38 -17.62 2.81 -4.63
CA LYS A 38 -18.36 4.08 -4.43
C LYS A 38 -17.64 5.12 -3.61
N LEU A 39 -16.77 4.69 -2.69
CA LEU A 39 -15.97 5.58 -1.84
C LEU A 39 -14.71 6.11 -2.52
N VAL A 40 -14.28 5.52 -3.64
CA VAL A 40 -13.04 5.92 -4.34
C VAL A 40 -12.97 7.42 -4.63
N PRO A 41 -14.03 8.08 -5.18
CA PRO A 41 -13.97 9.53 -5.43
C PRO A 41 -13.76 10.34 -4.16
N LYS A 42 -14.40 9.96 -3.05
CA LYS A 42 -14.28 10.68 -1.77
C LYS A 42 -12.90 10.49 -1.12
N VAL A 43 -12.39 9.27 -1.11
CA VAL A 43 -11.05 8.97 -0.58
C VAL A 43 -9.99 9.69 -1.41
N ARG A 44 -10.12 9.68 -2.75
CA ARG A 44 -9.22 10.42 -3.64
C ARG A 44 -9.21 11.92 -3.36
N GLU A 45 -10.38 12.54 -3.18
CA GLU A 45 -10.50 13.96 -2.80
C GLU A 45 -9.73 14.25 -1.52
N LEU A 46 -9.91 13.43 -0.48
CA LEU A 46 -9.24 13.59 0.82
C LEU A 46 -7.72 13.41 0.70
N LEU A 47 -7.27 12.39 -0.05
CA LEU A 47 -5.85 12.18 -0.32
C LEU A 47 -5.21 13.39 -0.99
N ILE A 48 -5.84 13.95 -2.01
CA ILE A 48 -5.33 15.14 -2.71
C ILE A 48 -5.34 16.36 -1.82
N ALA A 49 -6.39 16.56 -1.02
CA ALA A 49 -6.50 17.72 -0.12
C ALA A 49 -5.46 17.70 1.02
N LYS A 50 -5.00 16.51 1.43
CA LYS A 50 -4.11 16.31 2.58
C LYS A 50 -2.72 15.78 2.19
N VAL A 51 -2.27 16.00 0.95
CA VAL A 51 -0.93 15.55 0.49
C VAL A 51 0.15 16.07 1.44
N PRO A 52 1.02 15.21 2.00
CA PRO A 52 2.15 15.61 2.83
C PRO A 52 3.06 16.61 2.14
N LYS A 53 3.55 17.59 2.89
CA LYS A 53 4.44 18.64 2.37
C LYS A 53 5.91 18.33 2.58
N ASN A 54 6.23 17.70 3.72
CA ASN A 54 7.59 17.33 4.09
C ASN A 54 7.82 15.87 3.74
N ILE A 55 8.48 15.62 2.61
CA ILE A 55 8.66 14.27 2.08
C ILE A 55 10.14 13.93 2.08
N GLN A 56 10.50 12.91 2.84
CA GLN A 56 11.81 12.28 2.68
C GLN A 56 11.80 11.42 1.42
N ILE A 57 12.63 11.80 0.44
CA ILE A 57 12.78 11.07 -0.83
C ILE A 57 13.87 10.01 -0.69
N GLY A 58 13.58 8.81 -1.15
CA GLY A 58 14.49 7.68 -1.22
C GLY A 58 14.04 6.67 -2.25
N ILE A 59 14.71 5.52 -2.25
CA ILE A 59 14.29 4.36 -3.04
C ILE A 59 13.28 3.58 -2.20
N PHE A 60 12.12 3.29 -2.75
CA PHE A 60 11.11 2.45 -2.13
C PHE A 60 10.92 1.15 -2.94
N HIS A 61 10.52 0.08 -2.26
CA HIS A 61 10.26 -1.23 -2.85
C HIS A 61 8.96 -1.24 -3.67
N GLY A 62 7.91 -0.65 -3.15
CA GLY A 62 6.60 -0.51 -3.81
C GLY A 62 5.60 -1.64 -3.53
N ASP A 63 6.07 -2.82 -3.10
CA ASP A 63 5.25 -3.96 -2.63
C ASP A 63 5.89 -4.61 -1.39
N PHE A 64 6.23 -3.80 -0.39
CA PHE A 64 6.91 -4.26 0.82
C PHE A 64 5.92 -4.94 1.76
N GLN A 65 5.93 -6.28 1.77
CA GLN A 65 5.03 -7.12 2.56
C GLN A 65 5.69 -8.45 2.94
N TRP A 66 5.11 -9.18 3.89
CA TRP A 66 5.70 -10.40 4.44
C TRP A 66 6.03 -11.46 3.38
N SER A 67 5.19 -11.62 2.35
CA SER A 67 5.43 -12.60 1.27
C SER A 67 6.69 -12.33 0.45
N ASN A 68 7.21 -11.10 0.50
CA ASN A 68 8.41 -10.67 -0.21
C ASN A 68 9.66 -10.63 0.67
N LEU A 69 9.55 -11.14 1.92
CA LEU A 69 10.63 -11.19 2.90
C LEU A 69 11.00 -12.64 3.20
N PHE A 70 12.26 -12.99 3.00
CA PHE A 70 12.77 -14.33 3.29
C PHE A 70 13.60 -14.31 4.58
N PHE A 71 13.25 -15.18 5.50
CA PHE A 71 13.94 -15.32 6.78
C PHE A 71 14.58 -16.70 6.92
N SER A 72 15.69 -16.78 7.67
CA SER A 72 16.26 -18.03 8.14
C SER A 72 15.35 -18.64 9.23
N LYS A 73 15.63 -19.89 9.62
CA LYS A 73 14.93 -20.55 10.73
C LYS A 73 15.19 -19.86 12.06
N GLU A 74 16.27 -19.14 12.16
CA GLU A 74 16.71 -18.36 13.34
C GLU A 74 16.11 -16.95 13.36
N GLY A 75 15.34 -16.56 12.32
CA GLY A 75 14.68 -15.27 12.21
C GLY A 75 15.53 -14.16 11.56
N GLU A 76 16.65 -14.50 10.95
CA GLU A 76 17.49 -13.52 10.22
C GLU A 76 16.90 -13.23 8.86
N LEU A 77 16.80 -11.95 8.47
CA LEU A 77 16.37 -11.55 7.13
C LEU A 77 17.45 -11.92 6.11
N LEU A 78 17.12 -12.84 5.20
CA LEU A 78 18.04 -13.35 4.17
C LEU A 78 17.92 -12.58 2.85
N ALA A 79 16.69 -12.21 2.45
CA ALA A 79 16.43 -11.51 1.20
C ALA A 79 15.13 -10.73 1.23
N VAL A 80 15.10 -9.66 0.45
CA VAL A 80 13.89 -8.95 0.02
C VAL A 80 13.79 -9.17 -1.49
N ILE A 81 12.68 -9.70 -1.96
CA ILE A 81 12.45 -10.05 -3.37
C ILE A 81 11.31 -9.24 -3.97
N ASP A 82 11.08 -9.42 -5.28
CA ASP A 82 9.99 -8.80 -6.04
C ASP A 82 10.06 -7.26 -6.12
N TRP A 83 11.20 -6.78 -6.58
CA TRP A 83 11.51 -5.36 -6.79
C TRP A 83 10.90 -4.77 -8.07
N GLU A 84 9.91 -5.42 -8.69
CA GLU A 84 9.33 -4.96 -9.97
C GLU A 84 8.61 -3.61 -9.87
N LEU A 85 8.17 -3.22 -8.66
CA LEU A 85 7.51 -1.94 -8.39
C LEU A 85 8.45 -0.89 -7.77
N VAL A 86 9.77 -1.15 -7.75
CA VAL A 86 10.75 -0.23 -7.20
C VAL A 86 10.68 1.15 -7.86
N GLY A 87 10.86 2.19 -7.06
CA GLY A 87 10.85 3.56 -7.56
C GLY A 87 11.58 4.53 -6.64
N ILE A 88 11.69 5.77 -7.11
CA ILE A 88 12.17 6.90 -6.30
C ILE A 88 10.94 7.71 -5.86
N GLY A 89 10.83 8.01 -4.57
CA GLY A 89 9.71 8.74 -4.01
C GLY A 89 9.75 8.76 -2.49
N SER A 90 8.60 8.97 -1.84
CA SER A 90 8.54 8.95 -0.39
C SER A 90 8.89 7.60 0.19
N VAL A 91 9.83 7.56 1.13
CA VAL A 91 10.21 6.34 1.86
C VAL A 91 9.07 5.78 2.71
N LEU A 92 8.10 6.62 3.10
CA LEU A 92 6.93 6.20 3.86
C LEU A 92 5.94 5.36 3.03
N ASN A 93 6.11 5.27 1.71
CA ASN A 93 5.27 4.39 0.88
C ASN A 93 5.37 2.92 1.32
N ASP A 94 6.58 2.42 1.61
CA ASP A 94 6.77 1.03 1.99
C ASP A 94 6.19 0.71 3.36
N ILE A 95 6.45 1.58 4.35
CA ILE A 95 5.89 1.35 5.69
C ILE A 95 4.37 1.56 5.73
N GLY A 96 3.83 2.50 4.94
CA GLY A 96 2.39 2.67 4.78
C GLY A 96 1.72 1.43 4.16
N TRP A 97 2.36 0.84 3.17
CA TRP A 97 1.93 -0.40 2.52
C TRP A 97 1.97 -1.57 3.52
N PHE A 98 3.11 -1.78 4.16
CA PHE A 98 3.33 -2.85 5.13
C PHE A 98 2.37 -2.77 6.33
N ALA A 99 2.19 -1.56 6.89
CA ALA A 99 1.25 -1.32 7.97
C ALA A 99 -0.20 -1.61 7.56
N THR A 100 -0.59 -1.30 6.32
CA THR A 100 -1.95 -1.58 5.82
C THR A 100 -2.21 -3.09 5.76
N PHE A 101 -1.23 -3.90 5.36
CA PHE A 101 -1.36 -5.36 5.36
C PHE A 101 -1.46 -5.96 6.77
N ASN A 102 -0.98 -5.24 7.79
CA ASN A 102 -1.00 -5.65 9.19
C ASN A 102 -2.03 -4.87 10.03
N ASP A 103 -2.98 -4.21 9.37
CA ASP A 103 -4.08 -3.49 10.02
C ASP A 103 -5.38 -4.30 9.90
N PRO A 104 -5.84 -4.97 10.96
CA PRO A 104 -7.03 -5.81 10.90
C PRO A 104 -8.30 -5.01 10.53
N MET A 105 -8.32 -3.70 10.76
CA MET A 105 -9.45 -2.85 10.40
C MET A 105 -9.53 -2.51 8.90
N ALA A 106 -8.51 -2.89 8.13
CA ALA A 106 -8.46 -2.64 6.69
C ALA A 106 -9.08 -3.79 5.86
N TRP A 107 -9.34 -4.95 6.49
CA TRP A 107 -9.70 -6.18 5.79
C TRP A 107 -11.06 -6.69 6.23
N ASP A 108 -11.69 -7.49 5.36
CA ASP A 108 -12.86 -8.27 5.72
C ASP A 108 -12.48 -9.37 6.73
N ASP A 109 -13.36 -9.68 7.68
CA ASP A 109 -13.11 -10.65 8.74
C ASP A 109 -12.68 -12.03 8.23
N ALA A 110 -13.17 -12.44 7.06
CA ALA A 110 -12.79 -13.71 6.43
C ALA A 110 -11.31 -13.78 6.00
N ASN A 111 -10.66 -12.63 5.90
CA ASN A 111 -9.24 -12.53 5.53
C ASN A 111 -8.33 -12.30 6.74
N HIS A 112 -8.88 -12.26 7.95
CA HIS A 112 -8.07 -12.19 9.17
C HIS A 112 -7.36 -13.52 9.39
N SER A 113 -6.04 -13.48 9.35
CA SER A 113 -5.24 -14.63 9.75
C SER A 113 -4.97 -14.57 11.26
N GLU A 114 -4.98 -15.72 11.92
CA GLU A 114 -4.60 -15.85 13.35
C GLU A 114 -3.08 -15.66 13.58
N TYR A 115 -2.40 -14.93 12.72
CA TYR A 115 -0.95 -14.72 12.86
C TYR A 115 -0.63 -13.77 13.99
N THR A 116 0.33 -14.16 14.83
CA THR A 116 0.96 -13.34 15.88
C THR A 116 1.99 -12.37 15.29
N MET A 117 1.61 -11.68 14.21
CA MET A 117 2.48 -10.68 13.59
C MET A 117 2.31 -9.32 14.27
N PRO A 118 3.34 -8.48 14.28
CA PRO A 118 3.21 -7.12 14.78
C PRO A 118 2.08 -6.38 14.06
N ASN A 119 1.27 -5.62 14.81
CA ASN A 119 0.22 -4.80 14.20
C ASN A 119 0.80 -3.55 13.52
N ALA A 120 -0.05 -2.79 12.85
CA ALA A 120 0.35 -1.62 12.08
C ALA A 120 1.11 -0.58 12.92
N GLU A 121 0.64 -0.31 14.13
CA GLU A 121 1.21 0.70 15.03
C GLU A 121 2.58 0.26 15.55
N GLU A 122 2.74 -1.02 15.90
CA GLU A 122 4.04 -1.60 16.31
C GLU A 122 5.07 -1.51 15.17
N LEU A 123 4.69 -1.88 13.95
CA LEU A 123 5.57 -1.80 12.78
C LEU A 123 6.03 -0.36 12.50
N ILE A 124 5.12 0.60 12.61
CA ILE A 124 5.42 2.02 12.42
C ILE A 124 6.38 2.53 13.50
N SER A 125 6.15 2.16 14.77
CA SER A 125 7.01 2.55 15.89
C SER A 125 8.43 2.02 15.71
N ILE A 126 8.56 0.72 15.44
CA ILE A 126 9.86 0.06 15.19
C ILE A 126 10.59 0.74 14.02
N TYR A 127 9.88 0.98 12.91
CA TYR A 127 10.48 1.64 11.75
C TYR A 127 10.98 3.05 12.07
N SER A 128 10.16 3.86 12.74
CA SER A 128 10.50 5.24 13.09
C SER A 128 11.70 5.30 14.04
N GLU A 129 11.71 4.44 15.07
CA GLU A 129 12.81 4.35 16.04
C GLU A 129 14.13 3.93 15.38
N MET A 130 14.10 2.91 14.53
CA MET A 130 15.31 2.37 13.91
C MET A 130 15.85 3.23 12.75
N SER A 131 14.98 3.87 11.99
CA SER A 131 15.38 4.68 10.82
C SER A 131 15.63 6.14 11.15
N GLY A 132 15.09 6.64 12.27
CA GLY A 132 15.03 8.07 12.61
C GLY A 132 14.10 8.87 11.70
N THR A 133 13.26 8.21 10.89
CA THR A 133 12.33 8.88 9.97
C THR A 133 11.11 9.40 10.72
N ASP A 134 10.75 10.66 10.46
CA ASP A 134 9.49 11.22 10.95
C ASP A 134 8.31 10.55 10.24
N ALA A 135 7.50 9.83 11.01
CA ALA A 135 6.31 9.13 10.56
C ALA A 135 5.00 9.86 10.89
N SER A 136 5.04 11.16 11.18
CA SER A 136 3.83 11.94 11.55
C SER A 136 2.74 11.89 10.48
N ASP A 137 3.10 11.83 9.20
CA ASP A 137 2.16 11.73 8.07
C ASP A 137 1.79 10.28 7.70
N ILE A 138 2.17 9.27 8.50
CA ILE A 138 2.02 7.86 8.11
C ILE A 138 0.58 7.45 7.81
N ASN A 139 -0.40 8.05 8.47
CA ASN A 139 -1.82 7.77 8.22
C ASN A 139 -2.25 8.12 6.80
N TRP A 140 -1.63 9.14 6.18
CA TRP A 140 -1.86 9.45 4.78
C TRP A 140 -1.35 8.33 3.86
N TYR A 141 -0.16 7.77 4.14
CA TYR A 141 0.42 6.67 3.35
C TYR A 141 -0.33 5.34 3.54
N ARG A 142 -0.81 5.07 4.74
CA ARG A 142 -1.71 3.93 5.00
C ARG A 142 -3.02 4.09 4.21
N ALA A 143 -3.61 5.28 4.22
CA ALA A 143 -4.82 5.57 3.45
C ALA A 143 -4.58 5.44 1.94
N LEU A 144 -3.44 5.94 1.43
CA LEU A 144 -3.04 5.75 0.03
C LEU A 144 -2.89 4.26 -0.30
N SER A 145 -2.27 3.47 0.58
CA SER A 145 -2.07 2.03 0.38
C SER A 145 -3.40 1.28 0.33
N ALA A 146 -4.30 1.54 1.26
CA ALA A 146 -5.64 0.95 1.28
C ALA A 146 -6.46 1.35 0.03
N TYR A 147 -6.42 2.62 -0.37
CA TYR A 147 -7.02 3.11 -1.61
C TYR A 147 -6.48 2.38 -2.85
N LYS A 148 -5.16 2.25 -2.96
CA LYS A 148 -4.50 1.55 -4.07
C LYS A 148 -4.91 0.09 -4.10
N PHE A 149 -4.87 -0.60 -2.96
CA PHE A 149 -5.13 -2.02 -2.90
C PHE A 149 -6.61 -2.35 -3.21
N ALA A 150 -7.56 -1.53 -2.78
CA ALA A 150 -8.96 -1.66 -3.17
C ALA A 150 -9.14 -1.61 -4.71
N ILE A 151 -8.46 -0.67 -5.39
CA ILE A 151 -8.51 -0.54 -6.84
C ILE A 151 -7.78 -1.71 -7.53
N ILE A 152 -6.62 -2.12 -7.01
CA ILE A 152 -5.85 -3.28 -7.50
C ILE A 152 -6.70 -4.54 -7.43
N THR A 153 -7.36 -4.79 -6.30
CA THR A 153 -8.26 -5.94 -6.11
C THR A 153 -9.37 -5.96 -7.16
N SER A 154 -10.08 -4.85 -7.32
CA SER A 154 -11.15 -4.72 -8.31
C SER A 154 -10.64 -4.96 -9.74
N PHE A 155 -9.47 -4.41 -10.09
CA PHE A 155 -8.88 -4.56 -11.42
C PHE A 155 -8.40 -6.00 -11.69
N ASN A 156 -7.70 -6.62 -10.73
CA ASN A 156 -7.24 -8.00 -10.87
C ASN A 156 -8.41 -8.99 -10.89
N LEU A 157 -9.45 -8.76 -10.10
CA LEU A 157 -10.70 -9.54 -10.18
C LEU A 157 -11.31 -9.49 -11.60
N MET A 158 -11.32 -8.32 -12.22
CA MET A 158 -11.77 -8.18 -13.62
C MET A 158 -10.89 -9.00 -14.59
N LEU A 159 -9.57 -8.99 -14.40
CA LEU A 159 -8.64 -9.81 -15.22
C LEU A 159 -8.86 -11.29 -14.99
N HIS A 160 -9.06 -11.72 -13.73
CA HIS A 160 -9.38 -13.09 -13.37
C HIS A 160 -10.65 -13.58 -14.07
N ARG A 161 -11.76 -12.85 -13.92
CA ARG A 161 -13.06 -13.19 -14.51
C ARG A 161 -13.07 -13.19 -16.05
N ARG A 162 -12.15 -12.43 -16.65
CA ARG A 162 -11.95 -12.44 -18.12
C ARG A 162 -10.96 -13.52 -18.60
N GLY A 163 -10.45 -14.34 -17.72
CA GLY A 163 -9.47 -15.38 -18.06
C GLY A 163 -8.09 -14.87 -18.49
N LYS A 164 -7.81 -13.56 -18.31
CA LYS A 164 -6.52 -12.96 -18.69
C LYS A 164 -5.43 -13.19 -17.65
N ARG A 165 -5.79 -13.26 -16.38
CA ARG A 165 -4.92 -13.59 -15.26
C ARG A 165 -5.73 -14.39 -14.25
N GLN A 166 -5.67 -15.72 -14.37
CA GLN A 166 -6.47 -16.59 -13.52
C GLN A 166 -5.84 -16.72 -12.13
N ASP A 167 -6.52 -16.18 -11.14
CA ASP A 167 -6.15 -16.27 -9.72
C ASP A 167 -7.43 -16.19 -8.87
N PRO A 168 -7.92 -17.36 -8.36
CA PRO A 168 -9.16 -17.42 -7.57
C PRO A 168 -9.12 -16.62 -6.26
N ALA A 169 -7.93 -16.28 -5.74
CA ALA A 169 -7.81 -15.50 -4.52
C ALA A 169 -8.53 -14.15 -4.61
N TRP A 170 -8.63 -13.56 -5.82
CA TRP A 170 -9.33 -12.29 -6.01
C TRP A 170 -10.83 -12.37 -5.75
N GLU A 171 -11.46 -13.56 -5.86
CA GLU A 171 -12.87 -13.75 -5.49
C GLU A 171 -13.09 -13.71 -3.97
N ILE A 172 -12.06 -13.96 -3.18
CA ILE A 172 -12.07 -13.81 -1.72
C ILE A 172 -11.71 -12.36 -1.35
N THR A 173 -10.60 -11.87 -1.90
CA THR A 173 -10.07 -10.54 -1.57
C THR A 173 -11.03 -9.40 -1.93
N LYS A 174 -11.95 -9.59 -2.88
CA LYS A 174 -12.95 -8.57 -3.26
C LYS A 174 -13.80 -8.08 -2.09
N ASP A 175 -14.02 -8.92 -1.07
CA ASP A 175 -14.84 -8.56 0.07
C ASP A 175 -14.14 -7.52 0.97
N SER A 176 -12.82 -7.37 0.85
CA SER A 176 -12.03 -6.33 1.50
C SER A 176 -12.01 -4.97 0.76
N ILE A 177 -12.62 -4.84 -0.42
CA ILE A 177 -12.61 -3.55 -1.18
C ILE A 177 -13.26 -2.42 -0.36
N GLU A 178 -14.45 -2.66 0.20
CA GLU A 178 -15.16 -1.67 1.01
C GLU A 178 -14.46 -1.39 2.34
N PRO A 179 -14.05 -2.41 3.15
CA PRO A 179 -13.25 -2.20 4.35
C PRO A 179 -11.99 -1.36 4.12
N LEU A 180 -11.22 -1.64 3.07
CA LEU A 180 -10.03 -0.87 2.69
C LEU A 180 -10.36 0.61 2.44
N LEU A 181 -11.41 0.91 1.70
CA LEU A 181 -11.81 2.28 1.39
C LEU A 181 -12.37 3.01 2.62
N GLU A 182 -13.12 2.34 3.48
CA GLU A 182 -13.59 2.90 4.75
C GLU A 182 -12.42 3.17 5.71
N ARG A 183 -11.45 2.25 5.77
CA ARG A 183 -10.24 2.45 6.56
C ARG A 183 -9.42 3.65 6.03
N ALA A 184 -9.25 3.76 4.72
CA ALA A 184 -8.58 4.91 4.10
C ALA A 184 -9.28 6.23 4.46
N ARG A 185 -10.62 6.27 4.37
CA ARG A 185 -11.42 7.43 4.75
C ARG A 185 -11.23 7.79 6.23
N SER A 186 -11.31 6.80 7.11
CA SER A 186 -11.15 6.98 8.55
C SER A 186 -9.79 7.59 8.90
N LEU A 187 -8.69 7.05 8.36
CA LEU A 187 -7.32 7.54 8.58
C LEU A 187 -7.12 9.00 8.11
N LEU A 188 -7.90 9.44 7.13
CA LEU A 188 -7.84 10.80 6.60
C LEU A 188 -8.76 11.79 7.30
N THR A 189 -9.65 11.35 8.19
CA THR A 189 -10.65 12.23 8.86
C THR A 189 -10.38 12.44 10.33
N VAL A 190 -9.30 11.86 10.83
CA VAL A 190 -8.78 12.11 12.20
C VAL A 190 -8.02 13.41 12.26
#